data_494652cc7df19d9c74b028b777af9ac4
#
_entry.id   494652cc7df19d9c74b028b777af9ac4
#
_cell.length_a   1.000
_cell.length_b   1.000
_cell.length_c   1.000
_cell.angle_alpha   90.00
_cell.angle_beta   90.00
_cell.angle_gamma   90.00
#
_symmetry.space_group_name_H-M   'P 1'
#
loop_
_entity.id
_entity.type
_entity.pdbx_description
1 polymer ?
#
loop_
_entity_poly.entity_id
_entity_poly.type
_entity_poly.pdbx_seq_one_letter_code
_entity_poly.pdbx_strand_id
1 'polypeptide(L)'
;MAIRSSFPAVARSCIAAAALLITAWVQWDHDGASQRLDNWLRDRYTLMRASPVPEQRMLLVDIDETSLERYPWPWPRTRMAEMVEALLADGARGVALDILQEKPADAAGDARMAMLSRHAPLVLAQLFDFSERDDPLHSGVLSGGSPGVVAGSVPAYGYIANHAGLAPASHFGNIGVAPDSDGVLRQVPMSTSYNGRSYPTLSRALFDCCAGGRPLPPTATGWVRVPYTRAWPAYEVAKAADLLDQRVPPEFIQGRLVLIGSSALSIGDRVATPLGALSAGLMVHASMLTGLLDRQAGLAPAPWPGSLIALLFCLAVTLLATYTLPRRTAAVNIALLAAGSALWLPLAYAIAPHDAGFGPSGPLLSNLFLLTVAVPFHWQQAQTRSRRLLDTLRQYVAGDVVDELLRSNLEDPLAPRQLEVTTLIADMEGYTTHVEALPVEEAARLTTEFLDCLTRPVLAMRGTLDKYTGDGMVAFWGAPLPNPEHANLALDAARAMLQAVQHLNTRRAAAGQPPLRVRIGIESGLAMAGDFGTAMRSIYTAVGDSVNTASRLEQAARDYPYDIIIGEGTVRRASRHRFRQLGQRVLRGKEHPINLYTLEDAPCAP
;
A
#
# COMPACT_ATOMS: atom_id res chain seq x y z
N MET A 1 29.67 11.00 -12.32
CA MET A 1 29.45 9.76 -11.56
C MET A 1 28.59 9.95 -10.27
N ALA A 2 28.50 11.15 -9.70
CA ALA A 2 27.72 11.43 -8.47
C ALA A 2 26.17 11.41 -8.65
N ILE A 3 25.65 11.66 -9.84
CA ILE A 3 24.18 11.76 -10.09
C ILE A 3 23.48 10.38 -10.04
N ARG A 4 24.20 9.26 -10.31
CA ARG A 4 23.61 7.90 -10.28
C ARG A 4 23.40 7.32 -8.87
N SER A 5 24.09 7.81 -7.86
CA SER A 5 23.98 7.33 -6.47
C SER A 5 22.80 7.95 -5.71
N SER A 6 22.29 9.11 -6.15
CA SER A 6 21.18 9.83 -5.48
C SER A 6 19.78 9.37 -5.94
N PHE A 7 19.64 8.81 -7.14
CA PHE A 7 18.36 8.42 -7.72
C PHE A 7 17.52 7.48 -6.82
N PRO A 8 18.09 6.40 -6.20
CA PRO A 8 17.31 5.54 -5.31
C PRO A 8 16.84 6.22 -4.02
N ALA A 9 17.62 7.21 -3.52
CA ALA A 9 17.23 7.97 -2.34
C ALA A 9 16.10 8.95 -2.66
N VAL A 10 16.20 9.67 -3.77
CA VAL A 10 15.17 10.59 -4.26
C VAL A 10 13.86 9.82 -4.52
N ALA A 11 13.91 8.70 -5.22
CA ALA A 11 12.73 7.88 -5.49
C ALA A 11 12.04 7.42 -4.19
N ARG A 12 12.79 6.99 -3.17
CA ARG A 12 12.24 6.62 -1.86
C ARG A 12 11.54 7.80 -1.18
N SER A 13 12.15 8.97 -1.20
CA SER A 13 11.55 10.18 -0.65
C SER A 13 10.27 10.57 -1.39
N CYS A 14 10.24 10.45 -2.73
CA CYS A 14 9.03 10.69 -3.52
C CYS A 14 7.92 9.69 -3.20
N ILE A 15 8.23 8.40 -3.04
CA ILE A 15 7.25 7.36 -2.66
C ILE A 15 6.68 7.65 -1.27
N ALA A 16 7.53 7.99 -0.30
CA ALA A 16 7.10 8.35 1.05
C ALA A 16 6.20 9.61 1.05
N ALA A 17 6.60 10.65 0.32
CA ALA A 17 5.80 11.86 0.18
C ALA A 17 4.44 11.58 -0.49
N ALA A 18 4.41 10.76 -1.55
CA ALA A 18 3.17 10.37 -2.21
C ALA A 18 2.21 9.62 -1.27
N ALA A 19 2.72 8.71 -0.43
CA ALA A 19 1.90 8.02 0.56
C ALA A 19 1.23 8.99 1.55
N LEU A 20 1.97 9.99 2.03
CA LEU A 20 1.42 11.03 2.92
C LEU A 20 0.41 11.92 2.19
N LEU A 21 0.70 12.30 0.93
CA LEU A 21 -0.20 13.10 0.11
C LEU A 21 -1.52 12.38 -0.20
N ILE A 22 -1.50 11.05 -0.39
CA ILE A 22 -2.73 10.25 -0.56
C ILE A 22 -3.62 10.37 0.68
N THR A 23 -3.06 10.17 1.88
CA THR A 23 -3.85 10.33 3.12
C THR A 23 -4.33 11.76 3.28
N ALA A 24 -3.49 12.77 3.04
CA ALA A 24 -3.87 14.16 3.12
C ALA A 24 -5.01 14.48 2.12
N TRP A 25 -4.87 14.05 0.88
CA TRP A 25 -5.91 14.25 -0.14
C TRP A 25 -7.25 13.67 0.29
N VAL A 26 -7.30 12.44 0.82
CA VAL A 26 -8.52 11.81 1.32
C VAL A 26 -9.17 12.62 2.46
N GLN A 27 -8.35 13.28 3.32
CA GLN A 27 -8.89 14.09 4.42
C GLN A 27 -9.54 15.41 3.95
N TRP A 28 -9.17 15.92 2.78
CA TRP A 28 -9.67 17.20 2.26
C TRP A 28 -10.59 17.07 1.04
N ASP A 29 -10.54 15.95 0.32
CA ASP A 29 -11.41 15.69 -0.84
C ASP A 29 -12.72 15.03 -0.38
N HIS A 30 -13.74 15.87 -0.17
CA HIS A 30 -15.03 15.40 0.33
C HIS A 30 -15.99 14.90 -0.76
N ASP A 31 -15.66 15.05 -2.05
CA ASP A 31 -16.53 14.70 -3.19
C ASP A 31 -15.94 13.63 -4.12
N GLY A 32 -14.78 13.09 -3.80
CA GLY A 32 -14.00 12.19 -4.65
C GLY A 32 -14.34 10.70 -4.56
N ALA A 33 -13.61 9.91 -5.33
CA ALA A 33 -13.73 8.45 -5.35
C ALA A 33 -13.47 7.78 -3.99
N SER A 34 -12.66 8.41 -3.12
CA SER A 34 -12.38 7.96 -1.76
C SER A 34 -13.62 8.01 -0.85
N GLN A 35 -14.55 8.94 -1.11
CA GLN A 35 -15.77 9.13 -0.32
C GLN A 35 -16.64 7.86 -0.29
N ARG A 36 -16.71 7.10 -1.38
CA ARG A 36 -17.48 5.84 -1.41
C ARG A 36 -16.91 4.81 -0.43
N LEU A 37 -15.59 4.68 -0.36
CA LEU A 37 -14.92 3.79 0.57
C LEU A 37 -15.06 4.29 2.02
N ASP A 38 -14.91 5.59 2.22
CA ASP A 38 -15.11 6.22 3.53
C ASP A 38 -16.54 6.02 4.03
N ASN A 39 -17.54 6.27 3.20
CA ASN A 39 -18.94 6.07 3.53
C ASN A 39 -19.24 4.60 3.83
N TRP A 40 -18.70 3.66 3.03
CA TRP A 40 -18.84 2.22 3.27
C TRP A 40 -18.26 1.80 4.64
N LEU A 41 -17.05 2.26 4.97
CA LEU A 41 -16.42 1.98 6.27
C LEU A 41 -17.24 2.58 7.42
N ARG A 42 -17.67 3.84 7.29
CA ARG A 42 -18.45 4.54 8.30
C ARG A 42 -19.83 3.89 8.52
N ASP A 43 -20.50 3.45 7.45
CA ASP A 43 -21.79 2.75 7.55
C ASP A 43 -21.64 1.43 8.30
N ARG A 44 -20.53 0.69 8.04
CA ARG A 44 -20.21 -0.53 8.81
C ARG A 44 -19.96 -0.21 10.28
N TYR A 45 -19.23 0.86 10.57
CA TYR A 45 -18.98 1.28 11.93
C TYR A 45 -20.28 1.73 12.64
N THR A 46 -21.15 2.44 11.94
CA THR A 46 -22.47 2.86 12.43
C THR A 46 -23.35 1.65 12.76
N LEU A 47 -23.44 0.70 11.83
CA LEU A 47 -24.20 -0.55 12.05
C LEU A 47 -23.68 -1.36 13.25
N MET A 48 -22.36 -1.47 13.41
CA MET A 48 -21.75 -2.21 14.53
C MET A 48 -21.95 -1.51 15.87
N ARG A 49 -22.24 -0.20 15.88
CA ARG A 49 -22.42 0.62 17.09
C ARG A 49 -23.87 0.84 17.46
N ALA A 50 -24.80 0.66 16.52
CA ALA A 50 -26.20 0.88 16.78
C ALA A 50 -26.67 0.13 18.02
N SER A 51 -27.00 0.89 19.07
CA SER A 51 -27.30 0.33 20.38
C SER A 51 -28.72 -0.24 20.43
N PRO A 52 -28.92 -1.42 21.00
CA PRO A 52 -30.26 -1.95 21.26
C PRO A 52 -30.92 -1.38 22.53
N VAL A 53 -30.22 -0.50 23.27
CA VAL A 53 -30.75 0.10 24.51
C VAL A 53 -31.96 0.97 24.18
N PRO A 54 -33.12 0.76 24.84
CA PRO A 54 -34.36 1.49 24.57
C PRO A 54 -34.20 3.02 24.71
N GLU A 55 -34.77 3.75 23.76
CA GLU A 55 -34.89 5.21 23.80
C GLU A 55 -36.20 5.59 24.51
N GLN A 56 -36.09 6.05 25.72
CA GLN A 56 -37.25 6.33 26.60
C GLN A 56 -37.74 7.78 26.57
N ARG A 57 -37.01 8.70 25.94
CA ARG A 57 -37.33 10.15 25.91
C ARG A 57 -38.30 10.51 24.82
N MET A 58 -38.56 9.58 23.90
CA MET A 58 -39.49 9.76 22.81
C MET A 58 -40.37 8.53 22.58
N LEU A 59 -41.47 8.73 21.91
CA LEU A 59 -42.40 7.71 21.39
C LEU A 59 -42.60 7.94 19.89
N LEU A 60 -42.55 6.89 19.12
CA LEU A 60 -42.92 6.91 17.70
C LEU A 60 -44.36 6.42 17.56
N VAL A 61 -45.19 7.18 16.88
CA VAL A 61 -46.54 6.76 16.49
C VAL A 61 -46.52 6.43 15.02
N ASP A 62 -46.64 5.14 14.71
CA ASP A 62 -46.50 4.63 13.35
C ASP A 62 -47.88 4.33 12.71
N ILE A 63 -48.12 4.98 11.59
CA ILE A 63 -49.23 4.63 10.72
C ILE A 63 -48.76 3.46 9.85
N ASP A 64 -48.85 2.27 10.41
CA ASP A 64 -48.41 1.00 9.79
C ASP A 64 -49.52 0.39 8.92
N GLU A 65 -49.26 -0.74 8.25
CA GLU A 65 -50.21 -1.44 7.41
C GLU A 65 -51.49 -1.84 8.21
N THR A 66 -51.32 -2.26 9.46
CA THR A 66 -52.46 -2.67 10.30
C THR A 66 -53.34 -1.49 10.69
N SER A 67 -52.73 -0.29 10.80
CA SER A 67 -53.47 0.95 11.02
C SER A 67 -54.29 1.35 9.79
N LEU A 68 -53.75 1.10 8.58
CA LEU A 68 -54.45 1.38 7.32
C LEU A 68 -55.55 0.36 7.00
N GLU A 69 -55.37 -0.89 7.37
CA GLU A 69 -56.41 -1.94 7.27
C GLU A 69 -57.63 -1.59 8.15
N ARG A 70 -57.36 -1.10 9.36
CA ARG A 70 -58.39 -0.74 10.31
C ARG A 70 -59.05 0.59 10.00
N TYR A 71 -58.29 1.55 9.59
CA TYR A 71 -58.67 2.89 9.24
C TYR A 71 -58.16 3.24 7.84
N PRO A 72 -58.93 3.02 6.76
CA PRO A 72 -58.47 3.23 5.39
C PRO A 72 -58.03 4.67 5.11
N TRP A 73 -56.89 4.81 4.41
CA TRP A 73 -56.34 6.10 3.98
C TRP A 73 -57.03 6.61 2.70
N PRO A 74 -57.21 7.93 2.49
CA PRO A 74 -56.74 9.05 3.34
C PRO A 74 -57.63 9.27 4.57
N TRP A 75 -56.98 9.55 5.71
CA TRP A 75 -57.74 9.86 6.93
C TRP A 75 -58.35 11.24 6.90
N PRO A 76 -59.60 11.40 7.41
CA PRO A 76 -60.18 12.73 7.63
C PRO A 76 -59.33 13.49 8.65
N ARG A 77 -59.27 14.80 8.52
CA ARG A 77 -58.45 15.66 9.40
C ARG A 77 -58.92 15.59 10.85
N THR A 78 -60.20 15.36 11.06
CA THR A 78 -60.77 15.10 12.40
C THR A 78 -60.04 13.95 13.10
N ARG A 79 -59.75 12.85 12.41
CA ARG A 79 -59.03 11.71 13.00
C ARG A 79 -57.56 12.06 13.35
N MET A 80 -56.90 12.85 12.52
CA MET A 80 -55.56 13.33 12.83
C MET A 80 -55.55 14.24 14.06
N ALA A 81 -56.57 15.11 14.19
CA ALA A 81 -56.72 15.98 15.35
C ALA A 81 -57.01 15.16 16.63
N GLU A 82 -57.90 14.17 16.57
CA GLU A 82 -58.19 13.23 17.69
C GLU A 82 -56.93 12.53 18.19
N MET A 83 -56.08 12.06 17.27
CA MET A 83 -54.83 11.42 17.62
C MET A 83 -53.88 12.39 18.35
N VAL A 84 -53.71 13.61 17.86
CA VAL A 84 -52.90 14.64 18.50
C VAL A 84 -53.45 15.03 19.87
N GLU A 85 -54.79 15.22 19.98
CA GLU A 85 -55.47 15.55 21.24
C GLU A 85 -55.31 14.44 22.28
N ALA A 86 -55.44 13.16 21.90
CA ALA A 86 -55.21 12.04 22.80
C ALA A 86 -53.77 12.04 23.35
N LEU A 87 -52.76 12.21 22.50
CA LEU A 87 -51.36 12.28 22.92
C LEU A 87 -51.09 13.43 23.90
N LEU A 88 -51.68 14.60 23.64
CA LEU A 88 -51.52 15.76 24.51
C LEU A 88 -52.28 15.59 25.83
N ALA A 89 -53.48 15.00 25.81
CA ALA A 89 -54.24 14.66 27.02
C ALA A 89 -53.54 13.66 27.91
N ASP A 90 -52.83 12.67 27.32
CA ASP A 90 -52.01 11.68 28.03
C ASP A 90 -50.63 12.21 28.45
N GLY A 91 -50.41 13.53 28.27
CA GLY A 91 -49.22 14.21 28.78
C GLY A 91 -48.00 14.16 27.88
N ALA A 92 -48.14 13.99 26.56
CA ALA A 92 -47.04 14.19 25.64
C ALA A 92 -46.45 15.59 25.80
N ARG A 93 -45.12 15.68 25.85
CA ARG A 93 -44.40 16.94 26.04
C ARG A 93 -44.42 17.82 24.79
N GLY A 94 -44.49 17.20 23.64
CA GLY A 94 -44.60 17.81 22.34
C GLY A 94 -44.82 16.78 21.26
N VAL A 95 -45.51 17.14 20.20
CA VAL A 95 -45.85 16.27 19.10
C VAL A 95 -45.32 16.87 17.80
N ALA A 96 -44.67 16.06 16.96
CA ALA A 96 -44.36 16.45 15.58
C ALA A 96 -45.06 15.52 14.60
N LEU A 97 -45.63 16.08 13.57
CA LEU A 97 -46.37 15.37 12.53
C LEU A 97 -45.51 15.32 11.26
N ASP A 98 -44.94 14.19 10.92
CA ASP A 98 -44.17 13.92 9.70
C ASP A 98 -45.11 13.56 8.53
N ILE A 99 -46.14 14.39 8.33
CA ILE A 99 -47.16 14.23 7.28
C ILE A 99 -47.56 15.63 6.78
N LEU A 100 -47.45 15.83 5.47
CA LEU A 100 -47.84 17.06 4.82
C LEU A 100 -49.38 17.16 4.73
N GLN A 101 -49.91 18.35 5.01
CA GLN A 101 -51.33 18.66 4.93
C GLN A 101 -51.56 19.73 3.87
N GLU A 102 -51.17 19.41 2.62
CA GLU A 102 -51.17 20.34 1.49
C GLU A 102 -52.57 20.86 1.13
N LYS A 103 -53.58 20.00 1.23
CA LYS A 103 -54.97 20.33 0.86
C LYS A 103 -55.90 20.29 2.06
N PRO A 104 -56.91 21.14 2.11
CA PRO A 104 -57.98 21.01 3.07
C PRO A 104 -58.66 19.64 2.96
N ALA A 105 -59.19 19.12 4.08
CA ALA A 105 -59.94 17.88 4.14
C ALA A 105 -61.38 18.17 4.65
N ASP A 106 -61.72 17.68 5.85
CA ASP A 106 -62.99 17.98 6.48
C ASP A 106 -62.89 19.29 7.30
N ALA A 107 -63.86 20.21 7.13
CA ALA A 107 -63.80 21.55 7.73
C ALA A 107 -63.71 21.53 9.27
N ALA A 108 -64.36 20.59 9.93
CA ALA A 108 -64.30 20.47 11.39
C ALA A 108 -62.89 20.03 11.87
N GLY A 109 -62.30 19.07 11.20
CA GLY A 109 -60.94 18.60 11.50
C GLY A 109 -59.87 19.63 11.18
N ASP A 110 -59.96 20.32 10.04
CA ASP A 110 -59.06 21.42 9.68
C ASP A 110 -59.11 22.54 10.73
N ALA A 111 -60.31 22.92 11.22
CA ALA A 111 -60.44 23.91 12.27
C ALA A 111 -59.83 23.46 13.61
N ARG A 112 -60.06 22.20 14.01
CA ARG A 112 -59.44 21.61 15.23
C ARG A 112 -57.91 21.60 15.12
N MET A 113 -57.39 21.12 13.99
CA MET A 113 -55.97 21.06 13.73
C MET A 113 -55.30 22.43 13.72
N ALA A 114 -55.99 23.42 13.12
CA ALA A 114 -55.53 24.82 13.15
C ALA A 114 -55.47 25.39 14.58
N MET A 115 -56.45 25.06 15.42
CA MET A 115 -56.46 25.46 16.83
C MET A 115 -55.29 24.76 17.60
N LEU A 116 -55.11 23.45 17.44
CA LEU A 116 -54.04 22.69 18.08
C LEU A 116 -52.66 23.24 17.67
N SER A 117 -52.46 23.49 16.39
CA SER A 117 -51.18 23.97 15.87
C SER A 117 -50.80 25.38 16.33
N ARG A 118 -51.77 26.19 16.74
CA ARG A 118 -51.54 27.55 17.31
C ARG A 118 -51.24 27.55 18.80
N HIS A 119 -51.88 26.67 19.55
CA HIS A 119 -51.92 26.77 21.01
C HIS A 119 -51.32 25.60 21.75
N ALA A 120 -51.12 24.48 21.09
CA ALA A 120 -50.51 23.29 21.66
C ALA A 120 -49.03 23.13 21.19
N PRO A 121 -48.21 22.32 21.88
CA PRO A 121 -46.85 22.00 21.48
C PRO A 121 -46.83 21.01 20.29
N LEU A 122 -47.34 21.47 19.15
CA LEU A 122 -47.46 20.72 17.90
C LEU A 122 -46.60 21.34 16.81
N VAL A 123 -45.74 20.52 16.20
CA VAL A 123 -44.89 20.91 15.07
C VAL A 123 -45.45 20.29 13.78
N LEU A 124 -45.73 21.11 12.76
CA LEU A 124 -46.17 20.67 11.46
C LEU A 124 -45.03 20.54 10.47
N ALA A 125 -45.06 19.51 9.62
CA ALA A 125 -44.09 19.32 8.56
C ALA A 125 -44.23 20.33 7.43
N GLN A 126 -43.11 20.70 6.82
CA GLN A 126 -42.97 21.33 5.51
C GLN A 126 -41.84 20.62 4.77
N LEU A 127 -41.98 20.46 3.47
CA LEU A 127 -40.95 19.83 2.65
C LEU A 127 -40.25 20.90 1.83
N PHE A 128 -38.91 20.95 1.90
CA PHE A 128 -38.11 21.77 1.01
C PHE A 128 -37.40 20.88 -0.02
N ASP A 129 -37.39 21.35 -1.29
CA ASP A 129 -36.68 20.69 -2.39
C ASP A 129 -35.29 21.31 -2.56
N PHE A 130 -34.30 20.45 -2.52
CA PHE A 130 -32.87 20.81 -2.69
C PHE A 130 -32.38 20.56 -4.11
N SER A 131 -33.23 20.08 -5.00
CA SER A 131 -32.88 19.83 -6.39
C SER A 131 -33.12 21.09 -7.22
N GLU A 132 -32.11 21.55 -7.93
CA GLU A 132 -32.24 22.61 -8.91
C GLU A 132 -33.03 22.09 -10.10
N ARG A 133 -34.18 22.72 -10.40
CA ARG A 133 -35.10 22.37 -11.49
C ARG A 133 -35.51 23.61 -12.25
N ASP A 134 -35.82 23.45 -13.54
CA ASP A 134 -36.35 24.54 -14.39
C ASP A 134 -37.69 25.04 -13.89
N ASP A 135 -38.52 24.16 -13.31
CA ASP A 135 -39.80 24.48 -12.69
C ASP A 135 -39.78 24.06 -11.22
N PRO A 136 -39.45 24.98 -10.29
CA PRO A 136 -39.39 24.69 -8.87
C PRO A 136 -40.77 24.34 -8.29
N LEU A 137 -40.80 23.37 -7.37
CA LEU A 137 -42.02 22.98 -6.67
C LEU A 137 -42.48 24.12 -5.74
N HIS A 138 -43.69 24.62 -5.94
CA HIS A 138 -44.34 25.61 -5.07
C HIS A 138 -45.78 25.20 -4.81
N SER A 139 -46.03 24.60 -3.64
CA SER A 139 -47.38 24.19 -3.26
C SER A 139 -47.66 24.51 -1.80
N GLY A 140 -48.93 24.87 -1.51
CA GLY A 140 -49.36 25.27 -0.18
C GLY A 140 -48.92 26.69 0.22
N VAL A 141 -49.00 26.99 1.52
CA VAL A 141 -48.60 28.28 2.08
C VAL A 141 -47.42 28.08 3.02
N LEU A 142 -46.24 28.50 2.56
CA LEU A 142 -45.03 28.43 3.37
C LEU A 142 -45.14 29.39 4.56
N SER A 143 -44.95 28.86 5.76
CA SER A 143 -45.16 29.60 7.00
C SER A 143 -44.04 29.32 8.01
N GLY A 144 -43.94 30.13 9.06
CA GLY A 144 -42.88 30.02 10.06
C GLY A 144 -41.56 30.54 9.55
N GLY A 145 -40.46 29.91 10.02
CA GLY A 145 -39.10 30.32 9.74
C GLY A 145 -38.67 31.59 10.45
N SER A 146 -37.43 31.68 10.82
CA SER A 146 -36.82 32.85 11.44
C SER A 146 -36.35 33.85 10.37
N PRO A 147 -36.56 35.18 10.56
CA PRO A 147 -35.97 36.17 9.66
C PRO A 147 -34.46 36.09 9.59
N GLY A 148 -33.91 36.25 8.39
CA GLY A 148 -32.48 36.16 8.13
C GLY A 148 -32.02 34.72 7.83
N VAL A 149 -30.84 34.63 7.20
CA VAL A 149 -30.19 33.34 6.90
C VAL A 149 -29.23 33.03 8.02
N VAL A 150 -29.52 31.98 8.79
CA VAL A 150 -28.64 31.46 9.81
C VAL A 150 -27.40 30.88 9.12
N ALA A 151 -26.19 31.17 9.66
CA ALA A 151 -24.97 30.64 9.12
C ALA A 151 -25.03 29.09 9.05
N GLY A 152 -24.68 28.55 7.88
CA GLY A 152 -24.75 27.11 7.64
C GLY A 152 -26.14 26.57 7.27
N SER A 153 -27.16 27.43 6.98
CA SER A 153 -28.40 26.95 6.40
C SER A 153 -28.20 26.50 4.96
N VAL A 154 -28.84 25.39 4.60
CA VAL A 154 -28.79 24.83 3.24
C VAL A 154 -29.83 25.54 2.38
N PRO A 155 -29.44 26.11 1.22
CA PRO A 155 -30.41 26.73 0.33
C PRO A 155 -31.34 25.71 -0.31
N ALA A 156 -32.62 26.01 -0.37
CA ALA A 156 -33.61 25.22 -1.09
C ALA A 156 -34.10 25.99 -2.34
N TYR A 157 -34.53 25.25 -3.35
CA TYR A 157 -35.01 25.75 -4.63
C TYR A 157 -36.56 25.79 -4.70
N GLY A 158 -37.23 24.91 -3.95
CA GLY A 158 -38.67 24.78 -3.93
C GLY A 158 -39.21 24.32 -2.58
N TYR A 159 -40.54 24.24 -2.46
CA TYR A 159 -41.20 23.75 -1.27
C TYR A 159 -42.57 23.16 -1.55
N ILE A 160 -43.02 22.27 -0.66
CA ILE A 160 -44.40 21.84 -0.49
C ILE A 160 -44.78 22.12 0.97
N ALA A 161 -45.77 22.94 1.19
CA ALA A 161 -46.24 23.40 2.51
C ALA A 161 -47.70 23.02 2.76
N ASN A 162 -48.17 23.28 3.96
CA ASN A 162 -49.55 23.02 4.35
C ASN A 162 -50.54 24.00 3.71
N HIS A 163 -51.80 23.66 3.70
CA HIS A 163 -52.86 24.58 3.19
C HIS A 163 -52.98 25.84 4.06
N ALA A 164 -53.57 26.89 3.50
CA ALA A 164 -53.68 28.22 4.11
C ALA A 164 -54.28 28.22 5.53
N GLY A 165 -55.21 27.31 5.83
CA GLY A 165 -55.83 27.20 7.16
C GLY A 165 -54.85 26.86 8.30
N LEU A 166 -53.72 26.23 7.97
CA LEU A 166 -52.66 25.85 8.94
C LEU A 166 -51.48 26.84 8.94
N ALA A 167 -51.49 27.85 8.08
CA ALA A 167 -50.40 28.85 8.01
C ALA A 167 -50.15 29.58 9.34
N PRO A 168 -51.13 29.83 10.22
CA PRO A 168 -50.90 30.46 11.52
C PRO A 168 -50.34 29.54 12.62
N ALA A 169 -49.94 28.31 12.32
CA ALA A 169 -49.34 27.40 13.30
C ALA A 169 -48.08 28.00 13.93
N SER A 170 -47.82 27.67 15.18
CA SER A 170 -46.69 28.20 15.94
C SER A 170 -45.36 27.59 15.55
N HIS A 171 -45.30 26.31 15.15
CA HIS A 171 -44.07 25.57 14.88
C HIS A 171 -44.15 24.77 13.59
N PHE A 172 -43.12 24.93 12.77
CA PHE A 172 -42.94 24.20 11.53
C PHE A 172 -41.53 23.61 11.43
N GLY A 173 -41.41 22.44 10.79
CA GLY A 173 -40.12 21.82 10.55
C GLY A 173 -39.99 21.21 9.16
N ASN A 174 -38.79 21.29 8.58
CA ASN A 174 -38.49 20.70 7.30
C ASN A 174 -38.34 19.18 7.41
N ILE A 175 -39.02 18.44 6.52
CA ILE A 175 -38.88 17.01 6.34
C ILE A 175 -38.14 16.65 5.04
N GLY A 176 -37.86 17.65 4.19
CA GLY A 176 -37.12 17.44 2.95
C GLY A 176 -35.67 17.05 3.22
N VAL A 177 -35.21 16.04 2.51
CA VAL A 177 -33.87 15.48 2.61
C VAL A 177 -33.29 15.24 1.21
N ALA A 178 -31.97 15.14 1.10
CA ALA A 178 -31.29 14.71 -0.11
C ALA A 178 -30.35 13.56 0.22
N PRO A 179 -30.56 12.37 -0.37
CA PRO A 179 -29.62 11.27 -0.25
C PRO A 179 -28.26 11.59 -0.86
N ASP A 180 -27.21 10.94 -0.38
CA ASP A 180 -25.88 10.98 -0.99
C ASP A 180 -25.92 10.39 -2.42
N SER A 181 -24.86 10.56 -3.20
CA SER A 181 -24.76 10.10 -4.59
C SER A 181 -24.96 8.59 -4.80
N ASP A 182 -24.87 7.80 -3.74
CA ASP A 182 -25.12 6.36 -3.73
C ASP A 182 -26.55 5.98 -3.26
N GLY A 183 -27.42 6.98 -3.08
CA GLY A 183 -28.82 6.82 -2.65
C GLY A 183 -29.00 6.59 -1.15
N VAL A 184 -27.94 6.60 -0.34
CA VAL A 184 -28.04 6.38 1.11
C VAL A 184 -28.16 7.73 1.83
N LEU A 185 -29.13 7.84 2.71
CA LEU A 185 -29.37 9.05 3.51
C LEU A 185 -28.51 9.05 4.78
N ARG A 186 -27.44 9.84 4.74
CA ARG A 186 -26.49 9.98 5.86
C ARG A 186 -26.53 11.35 6.49
N GLN A 187 -27.04 12.34 5.78
CA GLN A 187 -27.03 13.73 6.20
C GLN A 187 -28.40 14.38 6.02
N VAL A 188 -28.71 15.31 6.90
CA VAL A 188 -29.92 16.15 6.77
C VAL A 188 -29.54 17.61 6.99
N PRO A 189 -30.25 18.57 6.40
CA PRO A 189 -30.06 19.98 6.69
C PRO A 189 -30.59 20.30 8.08
N MET A 190 -29.75 20.76 9.00
CA MET A 190 -30.21 21.17 10.32
C MET A 190 -31.07 22.42 10.24
N SER A 191 -30.80 23.31 9.28
CA SER A 191 -31.54 24.49 8.93
C SER A 191 -31.54 24.66 7.42
N THR A 192 -32.69 25.02 6.85
CA THR A 192 -32.89 25.27 5.41
C THR A 192 -33.15 26.75 5.19
N SER A 193 -32.48 27.37 4.21
CA SER A 193 -32.73 28.76 3.84
C SER A 193 -33.61 28.85 2.57
N TYR A 194 -34.63 29.68 2.63
CA TYR A 194 -35.48 29.99 1.50
C TYR A 194 -36.02 31.43 1.61
N ASN A 195 -35.94 32.20 0.55
CA ASN A 195 -36.38 33.60 0.48
C ASN A 195 -35.95 34.47 1.69
N GLY A 196 -34.68 34.38 2.08
CA GLY A 196 -34.12 35.18 3.15
C GLY A 196 -34.58 34.80 4.57
N ARG A 197 -35.20 33.65 4.74
CA ARG A 197 -35.60 33.08 6.03
C ARG A 197 -34.94 31.72 6.24
N SER A 198 -34.84 31.30 7.51
CA SER A 198 -34.29 30.00 7.89
C SER A 198 -35.34 29.13 8.58
N TYR A 199 -35.41 27.88 8.18
CA TYR A 199 -36.40 26.89 8.63
C TYR A 199 -35.67 25.70 9.26
N PRO A 200 -35.97 25.31 10.52
CA PRO A 200 -35.35 24.14 11.16
C PRO A 200 -35.86 22.83 10.55
N THR A 201 -35.07 21.73 10.68
CA THR A 201 -35.64 20.38 10.42
C THR A 201 -36.73 20.05 11.42
N LEU A 202 -37.61 19.08 11.08
CA LEU A 202 -38.70 18.63 11.96
C LEU A 202 -38.21 18.24 13.35
N SER A 203 -37.16 17.44 13.40
CA SER A 203 -36.52 17.00 14.68
C SER A 203 -36.01 18.19 15.49
N ARG A 204 -35.37 19.16 14.82
CA ARG A 204 -34.86 20.37 15.48
C ARG A 204 -36.00 21.26 15.96
N ALA A 205 -37.04 21.43 15.18
CA ALA A 205 -38.25 22.20 15.57
C ALA A 205 -38.92 21.60 16.80
N LEU A 206 -39.09 20.27 16.84
CA LEU A 206 -39.66 19.58 18.00
C LEU A 206 -38.75 19.69 19.23
N PHE A 207 -37.45 19.60 19.05
CA PHE A 207 -36.48 19.78 20.14
C PHE A 207 -36.55 21.22 20.70
N ASP A 208 -36.48 22.23 19.85
CA ASP A 208 -36.49 23.64 20.24
C ASP A 208 -37.79 24.07 20.90
N CYS A 209 -38.96 23.57 20.38
CA CYS A 209 -40.26 23.79 20.97
C CYS A 209 -40.35 23.18 22.39
N CYS A 210 -40.01 21.93 22.51
CA CYS A 210 -40.66 21.09 23.50
C CYS A 210 -39.72 20.23 24.33
N ALA A 211 -38.44 20.11 24.01
CA ALA A 211 -37.49 19.30 24.81
C ALA A 211 -37.15 19.94 26.18
N GLY A 212 -37.32 21.25 26.31
CA GLY A 212 -36.91 22.01 27.49
C GLY A 212 -35.41 22.01 27.70
N GLY A 213 -34.95 22.69 28.75
CA GLY A 213 -33.50 22.75 29.05
C GLY A 213 -32.74 23.82 28.27
N ARG A 214 -31.41 23.67 28.18
CA ARG A 214 -30.54 24.69 27.55
C ARG A 214 -30.63 24.60 26.02
N PRO A 215 -30.85 25.72 25.31
CA PRO A 215 -30.80 25.76 23.85
C PRO A 215 -29.45 25.27 23.34
N LEU A 216 -29.45 24.43 22.31
CA LEU A 216 -28.23 24.04 21.63
C LEU A 216 -27.82 25.14 20.64
N PRO A 217 -26.53 25.49 20.58
CA PRO A 217 -26.05 26.46 19.60
C PRO A 217 -26.33 25.98 18.17
N PRO A 218 -26.51 26.90 17.20
CA PRO A 218 -26.61 26.52 15.81
C PRO A 218 -25.34 25.79 15.37
N THR A 219 -25.50 24.76 14.56
CA THR A 219 -24.38 24.05 13.98
C THR A 219 -23.81 24.86 12.81
N ALA A 220 -22.49 24.99 12.76
CA ALA A 220 -21.80 25.79 11.73
C ALA A 220 -21.81 25.16 10.33
N THR A 221 -22.32 23.93 10.16
CA THR A 221 -22.29 23.17 8.91
C THR A 221 -23.71 22.94 8.39
N GLY A 222 -23.93 23.18 7.07
CA GLY A 222 -25.24 23.08 6.44
C GLY A 222 -25.86 21.69 6.56
N TRP A 223 -25.21 20.70 6.01
CA TRP A 223 -25.59 19.29 6.13
C TRP A 223 -24.98 18.68 7.38
N VAL A 224 -25.80 18.04 8.20
CA VAL A 224 -25.37 17.39 9.43
C VAL A 224 -25.59 15.89 9.31
N ARG A 225 -24.54 15.11 9.61
CA ARG A 225 -24.64 13.66 9.60
C ARG A 225 -25.60 13.17 10.68
N VAL A 226 -26.55 12.33 10.27
CA VAL A 226 -27.50 11.69 11.19
C VAL A 226 -26.72 10.69 12.06
N PRO A 227 -26.82 10.75 13.39
CA PRO A 227 -25.96 9.95 14.26
C PRO A 227 -26.25 8.45 14.24
N TYR A 228 -27.48 8.01 13.94
CA TYR A 228 -27.90 6.60 13.90
C TYR A 228 -27.35 5.77 15.09
N THR A 229 -27.44 6.34 16.30
CA THR A 229 -26.89 5.70 17.51
C THR A 229 -27.74 4.55 18.07
N ARG A 230 -28.98 4.46 17.65
CA ARG A 230 -29.94 3.42 18.05
C ARG A 230 -30.41 2.59 16.86
N ALA A 231 -30.54 1.27 17.06
CA ALA A 231 -31.22 0.41 16.10
C ALA A 231 -32.75 0.62 16.14
N TRP A 232 -33.45 0.30 15.04
CA TRP A 232 -34.92 0.47 14.99
C TRP A 232 -35.64 -0.18 16.18
N PRO A 233 -35.34 -1.42 16.61
CA PRO A 233 -36.01 -2.05 17.76
C PRO A 233 -35.78 -1.34 19.11
N ALA A 234 -34.85 -0.38 19.17
CA ALA A 234 -34.61 0.38 20.41
C ALA A 234 -35.59 1.54 20.59
N TYR A 235 -36.33 1.90 19.54
CA TYR A 235 -37.38 2.91 19.68
C TYR A 235 -38.68 2.26 20.11
N GLU A 236 -39.36 2.88 21.08
CA GLU A 236 -40.74 2.52 21.42
C GLU A 236 -41.68 3.01 20.34
N VAL A 237 -42.46 2.11 19.77
CA VAL A 237 -43.37 2.38 18.66
C VAL A 237 -44.79 2.00 19.07
N ALA A 238 -45.70 2.93 19.04
CA ALA A 238 -47.12 2.69 19.18
C ALA A 238 -47.79 2.73 17.80
N LYS A 239 -48.67 1.78 17.51
CA LYS A 239 -49.48 1.81 16.29
C LYS A 239 -50.50 2.92 16.39
N ALA A 240 -50.69 3.68 15.31
CA ALA A 240 -51.66 4.75 15.27
C ALA A 240 -53.09 4.23 15.52
N ALA A 241 -53.42 3.03 15.04
CA ALA A 241 -54.74 2.40 15.33
C ALA A 241 -54.94 2.11 16.82
N ASP A 242 -53.89 1.62 17.54
CA ASP A 242 -54.01 1.33 18.96
C ASP A 242 -54.14 2.62 19.81
N LEU A 243 -53.53 3.71 19.37
CA LEU A 243 -53.71 5.03 19.98
C LEU A 243 -55.13 5.55 19.80
N LEU A 244 -55.67 5.48 18.57
CA LEU A 244 -57.07 5.88 18.27
C LEU A 244 -58.10 5.01 19.03
N ASP A 245 -57.79 3.76 19.29
CA ASP A 245 -58.61 2.84 20.07
C ASP A 245 -58.38 2.96 21.59
N GLN A 246 -57.57 3.91 22.05
CA GLN A 246 -57.25 4.11 23.47
C GLN A 246 -56.61 2.87 24.15
N ARG A 247 -55.83 2.08 23.37
CA ARG A 247 -55.15 0.91 23.87
C ARG A 247 -53.69 1.14 24.31
N VAL A 248 -53.18 2.35 24.02
CA VAL A 248 -51.81 2.74 24.45
C VAL A 248 -51.91 3.28 25.87
N PRO A 249 -51.21 2.67 26.85
CA PRO A 249 -51.25 3.17 28.22
C PRO A 249 -50.63 4.57 28.33
N PRO A 250 -51.19 5.49 29.11
CA PRO A 250 -50.68 6.88 29.23
C PRO A 250 -49.21 6.97 29.70
N GLU A 251 -48.73 5.98 30.48
CA GLU A 251 -47.34 5.93 30.94
C GLU A 251 -46.31 5.81 29.80
N PHE A 252 -46.71 5.31 28.64
CA PHE A 252 -45.85 5.31 27.44
C PHE A 252 -45.76 6.64 26.74
N ILE A 253 -46.67 7.57 27.06
CA ILE A 253 -46.83 8.89 26.41
C ILE A 253 -46.32 9.99 27.32
N GLN A 254 -46.59 9.89 28.60
CA GLN A 254 -46.36 10.96 29.57
C GLN A 254 -44.91 11.42 29.61
N GLY A 255 -44.72 12.75 29.42
CA GLY A 255 -43.41 13.40 29.49
C GLY A 255 -42.51 13.18 28.30
N ARG A 256 -42.92 12.41 27.30
CA ARG A 256 -42.13 12.11 26.09
C ARG A 256 -42.40 13.07 24.94
N LEU A 257 -41.43 13.18 24.05
CA LEU A 257 -41.58 13.79 22.73
C LEU A 257 -42.14 12.74 21.79
N VAL A 258 -43.15 13.11 20.98
CA VAL A 258 -43.82 12.20 20.07
C VAL A 258 -43.56 12.58 18.63
N LEU A 259 -43.15 11.61 17.83
CA LEU A 259 -43.04 11.73 16.37
C LEU A 259 -44.12 10.84 15.73
N ILE A 260 -45.00 11.43 14.94
CA ILE A 260 -46.05 10.73 14.19
C ILE A 260 -45.59 10.66 12.73
N GLY A 261 -45.54 9.49 12.14
CA GLY A 261 -45.21 9.28 10.73
C GLY A 261 -45.73 7.94 10.23
N SER A 262 -45.31 7.51 9.06
CA SER A 262 -45.78 6.24 8.49
C SER A 262 -44.64 5.35 8.07
N SER A 263 -44.76 4.07 8.40
CA SER A 263 -43.93 2.99 7.84
C SER A 263 -44.66 2.16 6.78
N ALA A 264 -45.95 2.46 6.51
CA ALA A 264 -46.74 1.74 5.52
C ALA A 264 -46.18 1.95 4.10
N LEU A 265 -46.17 0.90 3.28
CA LEU A 265 -45.63 0.94 1.91
C LEU A 265 -46.39 1.88 0.98
N SER A 266 -47.68 2.11 1.27
CA SER A 266 -48.57 2.94 0.42
C SER A 266 -48.46 4.43 0.64
N ILE A 267 -47.98 4.88 1.81
CA ILE A 267 -47.94 6.30 2.20
C ILE A 267 -46.64 6.73 2.87
N GLY A 268 -45.82 5.79 3.35
CA GLY A 268 -44.55 6.09 4.03
C GLY A 268 -43.38 6.19 3.07
N ASP A 269 -42.52 7.18 3.31
CA ASP A 269 -41.24 7.29 2.60
C ASP A 269 -40.29 6.18 3.00
N ARG A 270 -39.71 5.51 2.01
CA ARG A 270 -38.65 4.51 2.20
C ARG A 270 -37.31 5.06 1.75
N VAL A 271 -36.40 5.11 2.66
CA VAL A 271 -35.04 5.62 2.42
C VAL A 271 -33.99 4.59 2.79
N ALA A 272 -32.95 4.48 1.99
CA ALA A 272 -31.77 3.71 2.37
C ALA A 272 -30.99 4.50 3.43
N THR A 273 -30.61 3.83 4.51
CA THR A 273 -29.81 4.40 5.60
C THR A 273 -28.64 3.47 5.93
N PRO A 274 -27.62 3.91 6.68
CA PRO A 274 -26.57 3.03 7.19
C PRO A 274 -27.05 1.82 7.99
N LEU A 275 -28.26 1.88 8.57
CA LEU A 275 -28.85 0.80 9.37
C LEU A 275 -29.72 -0.18 8.56
N GLY A 276 -30.15 0.20 7.37
CA GLY A 276 -30.96 -0.65 6.52
C GLY A 276 -31.33 -0.02 5.19
N ALA A 277 -31.50 -0.86 4.17
CA ALA A 277 -31.79 -0.42 2.80
C ALA A 277 -33.20 0.13 2.60
N LEU A 278 -34.16 -0.20 3.47
CA LEU A 278 -35.56 0.20 3.38
C LEU A 278 -36.08 0.68 4.75
N SER A 279 -35.43 1.70 5.30
CA SER A 279 -35.86 2.33 6.54
C SER A 279 -37.02 3.29 6.30
N ALA A 280 -37.93 3.41 7.26
CA ALA A 280 -38.96 4.45 7.21
C ALA A 280 -38.32 5.83 7.40
N GLY A 281 -38.83 6.87 6.67
CA GLY A 281 -38.36 8.25 6.80
C GLY A 281 -38.41 8.75 8.25
N LEU A 282 -39.45 8.36 8.99
CA LEU A 282 -39.60 8.63 10.42
C LEU A 282 -38.37 8.25 11.26
N MET A 283 -37.65 7.17 10.90
CA MET A 283 -36.42 6.74 11.55
C MET A 283 -35.29 7.79 11.50
N VAL A 284 -35.23 8.54 10.41
CA VAL A 284 -34.23 9.60 10.23
C VAL A 284 -34.50 10.73 11.25
N HIS A 285 -35.75 11.16 11.37
CA HIS A 285 -36.13 12.17 12.35
C HIS A 285 -36.00 11.70 13.79
N ALA A 286 -36.29 10.42 14.08
CA ALA A 286 -36.08 9.81 15.38
C ALA A 286 -34.59 9.79 15.75
N SER A 287 -33.73 9.38 14.80
CA SER A 287 -32.27 9.33 15.01
C SER A 287 -31.68 10.72 15.22
N MET A 288 -32.14 11.73 14.48
CA MET A 288 -31.75 13.13 14.67
C MET A 288 -32.18 13.66 16.02
N LEU A 289 -33.40 13.40 16.43
CA LEU A 289 -33.95 13.84 17.73
C LEU A 289 -33.15 13.19 18.88
N THR A 290 -32.87 11.88 18.80
CA THR A 290 -31.98 11.19 19.75
C THR A 290 -30.62 11.88 19.86
N GLY A 291 -29.98 12.23 18.74
CA GLY A 291 -28.69 12.93 18.75
C GLY A 291 -28.74 14.32 19.38
N LEU A 292 -29.85 15.06 19.20
CA LEU A 292 -30.05 16.36 19.87
C LEU A 292 -30.24 16.20 21.38
N LEU A 293 -31.03 15.22 21.81
CA LEU A 293 -31.24 14.89 23.22
C LEU A 293 -29.95 14.37 23.88
N ASP A 294 -29.15 13.57 23.19
CA ASP A 294 -27.84 13.11 23.69
C ASP A 294 -26.86 14.27 23.87
N ARG A 295 -26.82 15.24 22.93
CA ARG A 295 -26.02 16.47 23.08
C ARG A 295 -26.47 17.30 24.28
N GLN A 296 -27.77 17.46 24.48
CA GLN A 296 -28.32 18.21 25.60
C GLN A 296 -27.96 17.55 26.95
N ALA A 297 -27.99 16.20 26.98
CA ALA A 297 -27.64 15.40 28.15
C ALA A 297 -26.13 15.25 28.39
N GLY A 298 -25.28 15.79 27.49
CA GLY A 298 -23.81 15.63 27.58
C GLY A 298 -23.32 14.21 27.25
N LEU A 299 -24.15 13.38 26.61
CA LEU A 299 -23.81 12.00 26.21
C LEU A 299 -23.17 11.95 24.80
N ALA A 300 -23.19 13.05 24.07
CA ALA A 300 -22.54 13.11 22.76
C ALA A 300 -21.02 12.98 22.91
N PRO A 301 -20.36 12.20 22.02
CA PRO A 301 -18.91 12.04 22.04
C PRO A 301 -18.18 13.39 21.92
N ALA A 302 -17.12 13.58 22.72
CA ALA A 302 -16.27 14.75 22.61
C ALA A 302 -15.56 14.76 21.23
N PRO A 303 -15.34 15.92 20.60
CA PRO A 303 -14.69 15.99 19.29
C PRO A 303 -13.21 15.62 19.38
N TRP A 304 -12.75 14.76 18.46
CA TRP A 304 -11.35 14.40 18.27
C TRP A 304 -10.83 14.93 16.95
N PRO A 305 -9.54 15.23 16.82
CA PRO A 305 -8.94 15.64 15.55
C PRO A 305 -8.63 14.41 14.68
N GLY A 306 -9.65 13.73 14.17
CA GLY A 306 -9.55 12.46 13.47
C GLY A 306 -8.65 12.53 12.23
N SER A 307 -8.74 13.60 11.45
CA SER A 307 -7.87 13.83 10.28
C SER A 307 -6.40 13.95 10.67
N LEU A 308 -6.08 14.63 11.77
CA LEU A 308 -4.71 14.74 12.28
C LEU A 308 -4.19 13.37 12.75
N ILE A 309 -5.02 12.61 13.46
CA ILE A 309 -4.66 11.25 13.90
C ILE A 309 -4.39 10.34 12.70
N ALA A 310 -5.19 10.43 11.64
CA ALA A 310 -4.97 9.67 10.40
C ALA A 310 -3.63 10.03 9.74
N LEU A 311 -3.29 11.31 9.67
CA LEU A 311 -2.02 11.79 9.11
C LEU A 311 -0.82 11.33 9.97
N LEU A 312 -0.91 11.43 11.30
CA LEU A 312 0.16 10.99 12.19
C LEU A 312 0.36 9.46 12.12
N PHE A 313 -0.73 8.71 12.05
CA PHE A 313 -0.66 7.26 11.85
C PHE A 313 0.01 6.91 10.53
N CYS A 314 -0.41 7.55 9.42
CA CYS A 314 0.20 7.37 8.10
C CYS A 314 1.68 7.73 8.12
N LEU A 315 2.06 8.84 8.78
CA LEU A 315 3.46 9.25 8.94
C LEU A 315 4.28 8.17 9.67
N ALA A 316 3.76 7.65 10.79
CA ALA A 316 4.45 6.60 11.55
C ALA A 316 4.66 5.33 10.72
N VAL A 317 3.62 4.85 9.99
CA VAL A 317 3.73 3.68 9.12
C VAL A 317 4.68 3.94 7.95
N THR A 318 4.64 5.12 7.33
CA THR A 318 5.53 5.49 6.23
C THR A 318 6.99 5.57 6.69
N LEU A 319 7.28 6.12 7.87
CA LEU A 319 8.63 6.14 8.45
C LEU A 319 9.11 4.72 8.76
N LEU A 320 8.26 3.88 9.33
CA LEU A 320 8.58 2.47 9.55
C LEU A 320 8.88 1.75 8.23
N ALA A 321 8.05 1.95 7.22
CA ALA A 321 8.24 1.36 5.89
C ALA A 321 9.56 1.84 5.26
N THR A 322 9.88 3.14 5.27
CA THR A 322 11.13 3.67 4.73
C THR A 322 12.38 3.11 5.43
N TYR A 323 12.26 2.81 6.72
CA TYR A 323 13.34 2.16 7.49
C TYR A 323 13.47 0.66 7.18
N THR A 324 12.35 -0.08 7.08
CA THR A 324 12.36 -1.55 6.97
C THR A 324 12.51 -2.05 5.53
N LEU A 325 11.96 -1.35 4.53
CA LEU A 325 12.01 -1.75 3.12
C LEU A 325 13.43 -2.08 2.62
N PRO A 326 14.48 -1.29 2.91
CA PRO A 326 15.84 -1.62 2.47
C PRO A 326 16.56 -2.68 3.34
N ARG A 327 16.02 -3.04 4.53
CA ARG A 327 16.69 -3.86 5.54
C ARG A 327 16.04 -5.23 5.75
N ARG A 328 14.78 -5.39 5.38
CA ARG A 328 14.01 -6.61 5.62
C ARG A 328 13.52 -7.20 4.31
N THR A 329 13.17 -8.49 4.34
CA THR A 329 12.60 -9.19 3.18
C THR A 329 11.25 -8.61 2.77
N ALA A 330 10.84 -8.82 1.50
CA ALA A 330 9.54 -8.37 1.01
C ALA A 330 8.38 -8.95 1.86
N ALA A 331 8.46 -10.21 2.28
CA ALA A 331 7.44 -10.86 3.11
C ALA A 331 7.25 -10.14 4.45
N VAL A 332 8.34 -9.75 5.12
CA VAL A 332 8.28 -9.00 6.39
C VAL A 332 7.64 -7.61 6.18
N ASN A 333 8.01 -6.92 5.10
CA ASN A 333 7.42 -5.61 4.81
C ASN A 333 5.92 -5.69 4.47
N ILE A 334 5.50 -6.71 3.72
CA ILE A 334 4.08 -6.99 3.45
C ILE A 334 3.34 -7.25 4.78
N ALA A 335 3.90 -8.08 5.66
CA ALA A 335 3.31 -8.36 6.96
C ALA A 335 3.19 -7.12 7.85
N LEU A 336 4.21 -6.24 7.85
CA LEU A 336 4.17 -4.98 8.61
C LEU A 336 3.11 -4.01 8.09
N LEU A 337 2.97 -3.85 6.76
CA LEU A 337 1.93 -3.02 6.17
C LEU A 337 0.52 -3.59 6.41
N ALA A 338 0.36 -4.91 6.33
CA ALA A 338 -0.89 -5.57 6.66
C ALA A 338 -1.25 -5.40 8.15
N ALA A 339 -0.28 -5.54 9.05
CA ALA A 339 -0.46 -5.29 10.48
C ALA A 339 -0.82 -3.82 10.76
N GLY A 340 -0.18 -2.87 10.07
CA GLY A 340 -0.53 -1.45 10.13
C GLY A 340 -1.99 -1.22 9.71
N SER A 341 -2.44 -1.82 8.60
CA SER A 341 -3.83 -1.72 8.16
C SER A 341 -4.81 -2.37 9.15
N ALA A 342 -4.46 -3.53 9.70
CA ALA A 342 -5.27 -4.22 10.72
C ALA A 342 -5.36 -3.41 12.03
N LEU A 343 -4.31 -2.69 12.42
CA LEU A 343 -4.31 -1.80 13.59
C LEU A 343 -5.12 -0.52 13.33
N TRP A 344 -5.09 -0.01 12.09
CA TRP A 344 -5.82 1.19 11.73
C TRP A 344 -7.35 1.01 11.80
N LEU A 345 -7.88 -0.13 11.36
CA LEU A 345 -9.33 -0.36 11.33
C LEU A 345 -10.02 -0.17 12.70
N PRO A 346 -9.56 -0.79 13.81
CA PRO A 346 -10.15 -0.54 15.12
C PRO A 346 -9.91 0.88 15.63
N LEU A 347 -8.78 1.50 15.27
CA LEU A 347 -8.52 2.90 15.63
C LEU A 347 -9.49 3.84 14.89
N ALA A 348 -9.70 3.64 13.59
CA ALA A 348 -10.69 4.38 12.80
C ALA A 348 -12.11 4.18 13.33
N TYR A 349 -12.44 2.93 13.72
CA TYR A 349 -13.70 2.63 14.41
C TYR A 349 -13.85 3.44 15.71
N ALA A 350 -12.77 3.57 16.50
CA ALA A 350 -12.80 4.39 17.72
C ALA A 350 -12.96 5.90 17.43
N ILE A 351 -12.34 6.42 16.36
CA ILE A 351 -12.39 7.83 15.98
C ILE A 351 -13.76 8.22 15.39
N ALA A 352 -14.39 7.34 14.62
CA ALA A 352 -15.56 7.65 13.80
C ALA A 352 -16.72 8.40 14.51
N PRO A 353 -17.08 8.16 15.79
CA PRO A 353 -18.14 8.93 16.48
C PRO A 353 -17.66 10.31 16.93
N HIS A 354 -16.37 10.54 17.05
CA HIS A 354 -15.76 11.74 17.57
C HIS A 354 -15.44 12.78 16.50
N ASP A 355 -15.34 12.35 15.23
CA ASP A 355 -15.08 13.22 14.07
C ASP A 355 -15.92 12.78 12.88
N ALA A 356 -16.97 13.55 12.59
CA ALA A 356 -17.86 13.28 11.47
C ALA A 356 -17.20 13.52 10.11
N GLY A 357 -16.13 14.30 10.04
CA GLY A 357 -15.47 14.73 8.79
C GLY A 357 -14.28 13.88 8.36
N PHE A 358 -13.63 13.09 9.27
CA PHE A 358 -12.39 12.41 8.92
C PHE A 358 -12.60 11.26 7.90
N GLY A 359 -11.63 11.05 7.00
CA GLY A 359 -11.66 9.96 6.02
C GLY A 359 -10.95 8.70 6.54
N PRO A 360 -11.68 7.63 6.93
CA PRO A 360 -11.07 6.41 7.46
C PRO A 360 -10.24 5.63 6.43
N SER A 361 -10.49 5.83 5.13
CA SER A 361 -9.78 5.11 4.05
C SER A 361 -8.37 5.63 3.77
N GLY A 362 -8.02 6.85 4.17
CA GLY A 362 -6.75 7.49 3.85
C GLY A 362 -5.51 6.64 4.16
N PRO A 363 -5.28 6.21 5.41
CA PRO A 363 -4.15 5.35 5.76
C PRO A 363 -4.18 3.98 5.06
N LEU A 364 -5.36 3.41 4.77
CA LEU A 364 -5.49 2.15 4.03
C LEU A 364 -5.03 2.29 2.58
N LEU A 365 -5.43 3.37 1.90
CA LEU A 365 -5.00 3.67 0.53
C LEU A 365 -3.50 3.95 0.47
N SER A 366 -2.95 4.65 1.44
CA SER A 366 -1.50 4.87 1.56
C SER A 366 -0.74 3.57 1.78
N ASN A 367 -1.23 2.67 2.63
CA ASN A 367 -0.62 1.36 2.84
C ASN A 367 -0.72 0.49 1.59
N LEU A 368 -1.84 0.53 0.86
CA LEU A 368 -2.00 -0.16 -0.42
C LEU A 368 -1.01 0.39 -1.47
N PHE A 369 -0.83 1.70 -1.52
CA PHE A 369 0.16 2.33 -2.39
C PHE A 369 1.58 1.89 -2.04
N LEU A 370 1.96 1.88 -0.75
CA LEU A 370 3.27 1.39 -0.31
C LEU A 370 3.46 -0.09 -0.67
N LEU A 371 2.42 -0.91 -0.53
CA LEU A 371 2.45 -2.33 -0.90
C LEU A 371 2.66 -2.53 -2.40
N THR A 372 1.95 -1.78 -3.24
CA THR A 372 1.94 -1.97 -4.70
C THR A 372 3.09 -1.26 -5.41
N VAL A 373 3.66 -0.20 -4.83
CA VAL A 373 4.73 0.59 -5.44
C VAL A 373 6.05 0.42 -4.70
N ALA A 374 6.08 0.64 -3.38
CA ALA A 374 7.33 0.64 -2.62
C ALA A 374 7.94 -0.76 -2.51
N VAL A 375 7.15 -1.79 -2.22
CA VAL A 375 7.65 -3.17 -2.07
C VAL A 375 8.24 -3.70 -3.39
N PRO A 376 7.55 -3.64 -4.55
CA PRO A 376 8.13 -4.06 -5.84
C PRO A 376 9.36 -3.26 -6.24
N PHE A 377 9.36 -1.93 -6.01
CA PHE A 377 10.50 -1.07 -6.31
C PHE A 377 11.75 -1.52 -5.54
N HIS A 378 11.63 -1.77 -4.24
CA HIS A 378 12.75 -2.25 -3.43
C HIS A 378 13.19 -3.67 -3.80
N TRP A 379 12.24 -4.55 -4.09
CA TRP A 379 12.53 -5.89 -4.56
C TRP A 379 13.31 -5.88 -5.88
N GLN A 380 12.87 -5.06 -6.85
CA GLN A 380 13.57 -4.89 -8.13
C GLN A 380 14.99 -4.34 -7.94
N GLN A 381 15.17 -3.37 -7.03
CA GLN A 381 16.51 -2.84 -6.71
C GLN A 381 17.43 -3.92 -6.11
N ALA A 382 16.92 -4.72 -5.20
CA ALA A 382 17.68 -5.82 -4.59
C ALA A 382 18.10 -6.85 -5.64
N GLN A 383 17.20 -7.25 -6.54
CA GLN A 383 17.51 -8.16 -7.65
C GLN A 383 18.54 -7.59 -8.63
N THR A 384 18.41 -6.32 -9.00
CA THR A 384 19.36 -5.67 -9.92
C THR A 384 20.75 -5.60 -9.30
N ARG A 385 20.85 -5.34 -8.00
CA ARG A 385 22.12 -5.34 -7.28
C ARG A 385 22.76 -6.73 -7.24
N SER A 386 21.97 -7.76 -6.95
CA SER A 386 22.42 -9.16 -6.95
C SER A 386 22.91 -9.59 -8.34
N ARG A 387 22.14 -9.30 -9.40
CA ARG A 387 22.54 -9.63 -10.78
C ARG A 387 23.84 -8.96 -11.19
N ARG A 388 24.04 -7.68 -10.86
CA ARG A 388 25.29 -6.97 -11.18
C ARG A 388 26.52 -7.59 -10.50
N LEU A 389 26.39 -8.05 -9.27
CA LEU A 389 27.47 -8.77 -8.58
C LEU A 389 27.79 -10.08 -9.30
N LEU A 390 26.78 -10.83 -9.73
CA LEU A 390 26.93 -12.07 -10.47
C LEU A 390 27.56 -11.86 -11.85
N ASP A 391 27.15 -10.84 -12.59
CA ASP A 391 27.72 -10.49 -13.90
C ASP A 391 29.20 -10.09 -13.77
N THR A 392 29.57 -9.42 -12.70
CA THR A 392 30.98 -9.11 -12.41
C THR A 392 31.77 -10.37 -12.13
N LEU A 393 31.24 -11.33 -11.36
CA LEU A 393 31.88 -12.60 -11.08
C LEU A 393 32.08 -13.46 -12.34
N ARG A 394 31.10 -13.47 -13.25
CA ARG A 394 31.19 -14.23 -14.52
C ARG A 394 32.30 -13.76 -15.45
N GLN A 395 32.87 -12.58 -15.22
CA GLN A 395 34.04 -12.11 -15.98
C GLN A 395 35.35 -12.79 -15.54
N TYR A 396 35.39 -13.32 -14.33
CA TYR A 396 36.63 -13.90 -13.75
C TYR A 396 36.53 -15.42 -13.56
N VAL A 397 35.32 -15.94 -13.45
CA VAL A 397 35.07 -17.35 -13.08
C VAL A 397 34.18 -18.01 -14.13
N ALA A 398 34.43 -19.25 -14.47
CA ALA A 398 33.60 -20.02 -15.38
C ALA A 398 32.14 -20.07 -14.92
N GLY A 399 31.19 -19.94 -15.85
CA GLY A 399 29.78 -19.85 -15.54
C GLY A 399 29.24 -20.96 -14.65
N ASP A 400 29.66 -22.21 -14.92
CA ASP A 400 29.29 -23.39 -14.14
C ASP A 400 29.74 -23.33 -12.68
N VAL A 401 30.90 -22.72 -12.42
CA VAL A 401 31.41 -22.52 -11.07
C VAL A 401 30.63 -21.45 -10.34
N VAL A 402 30.18 -20.39 -11.05
CA VAL A 402 29.31 -19.36 -10.49
C VAL A 402 27.94 -19.94 -10.12
N ASP A 403 27.36 -20.78 -10.98
CA ASP A 403 26.08 -21.41 -10.73
C ASP A 403 26.14 -22.41 -9.55
N GLU A 404 27.26 -23.13 -9.38
CA GLU A 404 27.51 -24.02 -8.24
C GLU A 404 27.73 -23.23 -6.94
N LEU A 405 28.38 -22.10 -7.03
CA LEU A 405 28.60 -21.17 -5.91
C LEU A 405 27.28 -20.57 -5.41
N LEU A 406 26.35 -20.28 -6.30
CA LEU A 406 25.00 -19.83 -5.95
C LEU A 406 24.19 -20.91 -5.23
N ARG A 407 24.41 -22.19 -5.57
CA ARG A 407 23.72 -23.31 -4.91
C ARG A 407 24.31 -23.64 -3.54
N SER A 408 25.55 -23.27 -3.27
CA SER A 408 26.26 -23.59 -2.04
C SER A 408 25.86 -22.76 -0.81
N ASN A 409 24.98 -21.74 -0.97
CA ASN A 409 24.49 -20.86 0.11
C ASN A 409 25.57 -20.23 1.00
N LEU A 410 26.75 -19.97 0.47
CA LEU A 410 27.84 -19.32 1.22
C LEU A 410 27.48 -17.86 1.51
N GLU A 411 27.59 -17.43 2.77
CA GLU A 411 27.26 -16.05 3.19
C GLU A 411 28.14 -15.00 2.52
N ASP A 412 29.45 -15.32 2.34
CA ASP A 412 30.41 -14.50 1.60
C ASP A 412 31.31 -15.38 0.74
N PRO A 413 30.96 -15.64 -0.53
CA PRO A 413 31.71 -16.52 -1.41
C PRO A 413 33.06 -15.97 -1.87
N LEU A 414 33.31 -14.67 -1.67
CA LEU A 414 34.53 -13.99 -2.09
C LEU A 414 35.48 -13.69 -0.93
N ALA A 415 35.10 -13.99 0.30
CA ALA A 415 35.99 -13.79 1.45
C ALA A 415 37.28 -14.57 1.30
N PRO A 416 38.45 -13.99 1.61
CA PRO A 416 39.75 -14.69 1.55
C PRO A 416 39.75 -15.95 2.40
N ARG A 417 40.05 -17.09 1.76
CA ARG A 417 40.12 -18.42 2.40
C ARG A 417 41.40 -19.15 2.01
N GLN A 418 41.92 -19.94 2.92
CA GLN A 418 43.04 -20.82 2.63
C GLN A 418 42.51 -22.07 1.90
N LEU A 419 42.94 -22.25 0.65
CA LEU A 419 42.51 -23.34 -0.22
C LEU A 419 43.71 -23.99 -0.89
N GLU A 420 43.58 -25.26 -1.26
CA GLU A 420 44.52 -25.91 -2.18
C GLU A 420 44.20 -25.49 -3.61
N VAL A 421 45.13 -24.83 -4.26
CA VAL A 421 44.95 -24.32 -5.63
C VAL A 421 46.08 -24.82 -6.52
N THR A 422 45.79 -24.94 -7.82
CA THR A 422 46.81 -25.05 -8.86
C THR A 422 46.86 -23.73 -9.62
N THR A 423 47.98 -23.08 -9.62
CA THR A 423 48.21 -21.83 -10.38
C THR A 423 48.89 -22.16 -11.68
N LEU A 424 48.41 -21.60 -12.75
CA LEU A 424 48.99 -21.60 -14.07
C LEU A 424 49.31 -20.16 -14.50
N ILE A 425 50.54 -19.94 -14.89
CA ILE A 425 51.01 -18.67 -15.49
C ILE A 425 51.47 -18.98 -16.90
N ALA A 426 50.95 -18.23 -17.84
CA ALA A 426 51.31 -18.35 -19.25
C ALA A 426 51.74 -17.00 -19.82
N ASP A 427 52.77 -16.97 -20.65
CA ASP A 427 53.36 -15.78 -21.21
C ASP A 427 53.83 -16.02 -22.65
N MET A 428 53.81 -14.97 -23.50
CA MET A 428 54.29 -15.03 -24.87
C MET A 428 55.83 -14.87 -24.90
N GLU A 429 56.54 -15.80 -25.48
CA GLU A 429 57.96 -15.64 -25.66
C GLU A 429 58.28 -14.57 -26.70
N GLY A 430 59.15 -13.61 -26.32
CA GLY A 430 59.63 -12.58 -27.21
C GLY A 430 58.56 -11.57 -27.66
N TYR A 431 57.51 -11.35 -26.87
CA TYR A 431 56.42 -10.42 -27.18
C TYR A 431 56.92 -9.06 -27.64
N THR A 432 57.84 -8.45 -26.91
CA THR A 432 58.39 -7.13 -27.24
C THR A 432 58.97 -7.11 -28.65
N THR A 433 59.73 -8.13 -29.05
CA THR A 433 60.33 -8.26 -30.39
C THR A 433 59.29 -8.44 -31.48
N HIS A 434 58.19 -9.19 -31.18
CA HIS A 434 57.10 -9.41 -32.13
C HIS A 434 56.26 -8.15 -32.34
N VAL A 435 56.11 -7.29 -31.34
CA VAL A 435 55.21 -6.13 -31.36
C VAL A 435 55.96 -4.85 -31.83
N GLU A 436 57.26 -4.73 -31.54
CA GLU A 436 58.05 -3.55 -32.00
C GLU A 436 58.05 -3.37 -33.52
N ALA A 437 57.89 -4.45 -34.28
CA ALA A 437 57.88 -4.38 -35.75
C ALA A 437 56.45 -4.20 -36.37
N LEU A 438 55.39 -4.16 -35.54
CA LEU A 438 54.00 -4.11 -36.00
C LEU A 438 53.38 -2.72 -35.80
N PRO A 439 52.44 -2.30 -36.67
CA PRO A 439 51.53 -1.20 -36.39
C PRO A 439 50.72 -1.46 -35.10
N VAL A 440 50.37 -0.39 -34.38
CA VAL A 440 49.70 -0.46 -33.07
C VAL A 440 48.41 -1.28 -33.12
N GLU A 441 47.63 -1.16 -34.18
CA GLU A 441 46.37 -1.90 -34.37
C GLU A 441 46.64 -3.39 -34.59
N GLU A 442 47.68 -3.77 -35.30
CA GLU A 442 48.05 -5.14 -35.53
C GLU A 442 48.64 -5.79 -34.27
N ALA A 443 49.45 -5.05 -33.50
CA ALA A 443 49.97 -5.44 -32.21
C ALA A 443 48.81 -5.75 -31.21
N ALA A 444 47.82 -4.85 -31.15
CA ALA A 444 46.65 -5.01 -30.30
C ALA A 444 45.82 -6.27 -30.72
N ARG A 445 45.66 -6.47 -32.03
CA ARG A 445 44.95 -7.66 -32.55
C ARG A 445 45.70 -8.96 -32.23
N LEU A 446 47.01 -8.99 -32.44
CA LEU A 446 47.85 -10.14 -32.11
C LEU A 446 47.76 -10.48 -30.62
N THR A 447 47.88 -9.49 -29.75
CA THR A 447 47.75 -9.67 -28.29
C THR A 447 46.39 -10.23 -27.93
N THR A 448 45.32 -9.69 -28.50
CA THR A 448 43.94 -10.17 -28.25
C THR A 448 43.73 -11.60 -28.71
N GLU A 449 44.20 -11.97 -29.93
CA GLU A 449 44.12 -13.33 -30.46
C GLU A 449 44.91 -14.32 -29.64
N PHE A 450 46.11 -13.95 -29.16
CA PHE A 450 46.93 -14.79 -28.31
C PHE A 450 46.32 -14.98 -26.93
N LEU A 451 45.88 -13.91 -26.26
CA LEU A 451 45.20 -14.00 -24.97
C LEU A 451 43.91 -14.83 -25.05
N ASP A 452 43.19 -14.79 -26.16
CA ASP A 452 42.00 -15.63 -26.39
C ASP A 452 42.37 -17.13 -26.46
N CYS A 453 43.54 -17.48 -27.06
CA CYS A 453 44.08 -18.85 -27.05
C CYS A 453 44.39 -19.35 -25.65
N LEU A 454 44.75 -18.45 -24.73
CA LEU A 454 45.06 -18.79 -23.35
C LEU A 454 43.78 -18.85 -22.47
N THR A 455 42.86 -17.91 -22.64
CA THR A 455 41.69 -17.73 -21.78
C THR A 455 40.63 -18.78 -21.98
N ARG A 456 40.30 -19.12 -23.24
CA ARG A 456 39.26 -20.12 -23.53
C ARG A 456 39.47 -21.45 -22.87
N PRO A 457 40.70 -22.08 -22.92
CA PRO A 457 40.96 -23.32 -22.22
C PRO A 457 40.79 -23.23 -20.71
N VAL A 458 41.16 -22.09 -20.08
CA VAL A 458 40.96 -21.89 -18.63
C VAL A 458 39.49 -21.97 -18.27
N LEU A 459 38.64 -21.19 -18.96
CA LEU A 459 37.23 -21.18 -18.69
C LEU A 459 36.54 -22.51 -19.02
N ALA A 460 36.92 -23.16 -20.13
CA ALA A 460 36.41 -24.47 -20.52
C ALA A 460 36.74 -25.57 -19.50
N MET A 461 37.88 -25.48 -18.83
CA MET A 461 38.32 -26.43 -17.79
C MET A 461 37.98 -25.94 -16.37
N ARG A 462 36.95 -25.07 -16.23
CA ARG A 462 36.46 -24.60 -14.92
C ARG A 462 37.49 -23.83 -14.08
N GLY A 463 38.45 -23.18 -14.74
CA GLY A 463 39.47 -22.36 -14.09
C GLY A 463 38.96 -20.96 -13.78
N THR A 464 39.64 -20.26 -12.88
CA THR A 464 39.44 -18.87 -12.51
C THR A 464 40.54 -18.03 -13.12
N LEU A 465 40.18 -17.04 -13.93
CA LEU A 465 41.12 -16.08 -14.48
C LEU A 465 41.39 -15.00 -13.41
N ASP A 466 42.64 -14.87 -12.99
CA ASP A 466 43.08 -13.82 -12.05
C ASP A 466 43.26 -12.48 -12.79
N LYS A 467 44.23 -12.44 -13.69
CA LYS A 467 44.59 -11.21 -14.44
C LYS A 467 45.36 -11.51 -15.72
N TYR A 468 45.38 -10.53 -16.60
CA TYR A 468 46.34 -10.44 -17.69
C TYR A 468 47.59 -9.68 -17.25
N THR A 469 48.75 -10.11 -17.68
CA THR A 469 50.06 -9.53 -17.37
C THR A 469 50.72 -8.90 -18.60
N GLY A 470 49.93 -8.21 -19.40
CA GLY A 470 50.33 -7.70 -20.71
C GLY A 470 50.05 -8.71 -21.80
N ASP A 471 51.04 -9.46 -22.19
CA ASP A 471 50.99 -10.55 -23.17
C ASP A 471 50.79 -11.93 -22.55
N GLY A 472 50.67 -12.00 -21.22
CA GLY A 472 50.47 -13.23 -20.49
C GLY A 472 49.20 -13.22 -19.63
N MET A 473 49.00 -14.30 -18.89
CA MET A 473 47.88 -14.45 -17.97
C MET A 473 48.24 -15.26 -16.74
N VAL A 474 47.51 -15.01 -15.65
CA VAL A 474 47.49 -15.81 -14.43
C VAL A 474 46.11 -16.40 -14.27
N ALA A 475 46.06 -17.72 -14.04
CA ALA A 475 44.84 -18.44 -13.73
C ALA A 475 45.04 -19.46 -12.65
N PHE A 476 43.98 -19.86 -11.96
CA PHE A 476 44.08 -20.91 -10.95
C PHE A 476 42.79 -21.75 -10.89
N TRP A 477 42.92 -22.97 -10.32
CA TRP A 477 41.85 -23.93 -10.06
C TRP A 477 41.84 -24.28 -8.57
N GLY A 478 40.68 -24.68 -8.02
CA GLY A 478 40.48 -24.99 -6.61
C GLY A 478 39.92 -23.85 -5.78
N ALA A 479 39.65 -22.71 -6.40
CA ALA A 479 38.92 -21.58 -5.81
C ALA A 479 38.07 -20.89 -6.89
N PRO A 480 36.91 -20.29 -6.54
CA PRO A 480 36.37 -20.04 -5.20
C PRO A 480 35.79 -21.27 -4.50
N LEU A 481 35.57 -22.36 -5.20
CA LEU A 481 35.11 -23.62 -4.64
C LEU A 481 36.28 -24.64 -4.65
N PRO A 482 36.47 -25.40 -3.56
CA PRO A 482 37.43 -26.49 -3.54
C PRO A 482 37.13 -27.50 -4.64
N ASN A 483 38.16 -27.93 -5.37
CA ASN A 483 38.00 -28.90 -6.45
C ASN A 483 39.15 -29.92 -6.37
N PRO A 484 38.88 -31.20 -6.07
CA PRO A 484 39.93 -32.21 -5.98
C PRO A 484 40.66 -32.47 -7.32
N GLU A 485 40.04 -32.15 -8.45
CA GLU A 485 40.60 -32.27 -9.79
C GLU A 485 41.42 -31.04 -10.23
N HIS A 486 41.64 -30.07 -9.37
CA HIS A 486 42.25 -28.77 -9.70
C HIS A 486 43.57 -28.92 -10.47
N ALA A 487 44.43 -29.88 -10.09
CA ALA A 487 45.71 -30.12 -10.75
C ALA A 487 45.54 -30.74 -12.14
N ASN A 488 44.65 -31.73 -12.30
CA ASN A 488 44.37 -32.36 -13.58
C ASN A 488 43.79 -31.38 -14.57
N LEU A 489 42.82 -30.58 -14.14
CA LEU A 489 42.14 -29.57 -14.98
C LEU A 489 43.08 -28.45 -15.43
N ALA A 490 44.02 -28.03 -14.60
CA ALA A 490 45.06 -27.06 -14.95
C ALA A 490 46.00 -27.60 -16.05
N LEU A 491 46.36 -28.87 -15.96
CA LEU A 491 47.19 -29.55 -16.97
C LEU A 491 46.43 -29.76 -18.29
N ASP A 492 45.15 -30.14 -18.22
CA ASP A 492 44.29 -30.25 -19.39
C ASP A 492 44.14 -28.87 -20.09
N ALA A 493 44.00 -27.80 -19.33
CA ALA A 493 43.96 -26.44 -19.87
C ALA A 493 45.29 -26.03 -20.53
N ALA A 494 46.42 -26.34 -19.90
CA ALA A 494 47.73 -26.06 -20.50
C ALA A 494 47.94 -26.78 -21.84
N ARG A 495 47.54 -28.04 -21.94
CA ARG A 495 47.56 -28.78 -23.22
C ARG A 495 46.66 -28.11 -24.30
N ALA A 496 45.44 -27.75 -23.91
CA ALA A 496 44.52 -27.06 -24.80
C ALA A 496 45.05 -25.68 -25.25
N MET A 497 45.79 -24.96 -24.38
CA MET A 497 46.49 -23.72 -24.73
C MET A 497 47.54 -23.97 -25.82
N LEU A 498 48.41 -24.99 -25.65
CA LEU A 498 49.41 -25.33 -26.67
C LEU A 498 48.74 -25.64 -28.01
N GLN A 499 47.68 -26.44 -28.01
CA GLN A 499 46.92 -26.73 -29.22
C GLN A 499 46.33 -25.47 -29.89
N ALA A 500 45.75 -24.58 -29.09
CA ALA A 500 45.19 -23.33 -29.58
C ALA A 500 46.26 -22.41 -30.20
N VAL A 501 47.42 -22.29 -29.55
CA VAL A 501 48.57 -21.53 -30.08
C VAL A 501 49.12 -22.19 -31.35
N GLN A 502 49.19 -23.52 -31.44
CA GLN A 502 49.59 -24.23 -32.63
C GLN A 502 48.64 -24.00 -33.81
N HIS A 503 47.33 -23.99 -33.57
CA HIS A 503 46.33 -23.60 -34.58
C HIS A 503 46.50 -22.15 -35.00
N LEU A 504 46.79 -21.24 -34.08
CA LEU A 504 47.10 -19.85 -34.41
C LEU A 504 48.34 -19.77 -35.28
N ASN A 505 49.41 -20.51 -34.96
CA ASN A 505 50.65 -20.55 -35.72
C ASN A 505 50.45 -21.11 -37.14
N THR A 506 49.57 -22.08 -37.34
CA THR A 506 49.21 -22.58 -38.71
C THR A 506 48.60 -21.46 -39.55
N ARG A 507 47.71 -20.67 -38.98
CA ARG A 507 47.14 -19.51 -39.66
C ARG A 507 48.17 -18.43 -39.96
N ARG A 508 49.07 -18.15 -39.00
CA ARG A 508 50.14 -17.18 -39.13
C ARG A 508 51.15 -17.59 -40.23
N ALA A 509 51.51 -18.86 -40.26
CA ALA A 509 52.39 -19.39 -41.31
C ALA A 509 51.77 -19.24 -42.73
N ALA A 510 50.47 -19.49 -42.90
CA ALA A 510 49.76 -19.23 -44.14
C ALA A 510 49.76 -17.75 -44.56
N ALA A 511 49.91 -16.82 -43.60
CA ALA A 511 50.05 -15.40 -43.83
C ALA A 511 51.53 -14.91 -43.88
N GLY A 512 52.51 -15.81 -43.87
CA GLY A 512 53.93 -15.50 -43.93
C GLY A 512 54.47 -14.84 -42.63
N GLN A 513 53.79 -15.01 -41.53
CA GLN A 513 54.17 -14.44 -40.24
C GLN A 513 54.96 -15.43 -39.37
N PRO A 514 55.86 -14.99 -38.49
CA PRO A 514 56.64 -15.89 -37.63
C PRO A 514 55.76 -16.59 -36.60
N PRO A 515 56.09 -17.81 -36.17
CA PRO A 515 55.34 -18.54 -35.14
C PRO A 515 55.49 -17.85 -33.79
N LEU A 516 54.46 -18.01 -32.94
CA LEU A 516 54.48 -17.58 -31.54
C LEU A 516 54.76 -18.80 -30.65
N ARG A 517 55.50 -18.58 -29.59
CA ARG A 517 55.73 -19.58 -28.53
C ARG A 517 55.09 -19.12 -27.23
N VAL A 518 54.41 -20.04 -26.53
CA VAL A 518 53.88 -19.79 -25.19
C VAL A 518 54.73 -20.53 -24.16
N ARG A 519 55.01 -19.88 -23.06
CA ARG A 519 55.66 -20.50 -21.90
C ARG A 519 54.67 -20.62 -20.78
N ILE A 520 54.59 -21.79 -20.15
CA ILE A 520 53.58 -22.10 -19.13
C ILE A 520 54.28 -22.68 -17.91
N GLY A 521 54.06 -22.06 -16.75
CA GLY A 521 54.52 -22.55 -15.44
C GLY A 521 53.33 -22.97 -14.59
N ILE A 522 53.36 -24.15 -14.00
CA ILE A 522 52.25 -24.71 -13.22
C ILE A 522 52.75 -25.21 -11.86
N GLU A 523 52.15 -24.75 -10.77
CA GLU A 523 52.44 -25.24 -9.41
C GLU A 523 51.17 -25.31 -8.58
N SER A 524 51.10 -26.34 -7.72
CA SER A 524 49.98 -26.56 -6.82
C SER A 524 50.42 -26.45 -5.36
N GLY A 525 49.58 -25.87 -4.54
CA GLY A 525 49.80 -25.77 -3.10
C GLY A 525 48.76 -24.92 -2.40
N LEU A 526 48.95 -24.76 -1.10
CA LEU A 526 48.09 -23.89 -0.28
C LEU A 526 48.30 -22.42 -0.68
N ALA A 527 47.18 -21.71 -0.88
CA ALA A 527 47.14 -20.27 -1.10
C ALA A 527 45.93 -19.65 -0.45
N MET A 528 46.03 -18.38 -0.15
CA MET A 528 44.86 -17.57 0.21
C MET A 528 44.20 -17.11 -1.09
N ALA A 529 42.98 -17.59 -1.36
CA ALA A 529 42.16 -17.15 -2.51
C ALA A 529 40.96 -16.36 -2.04
N GLY A 530 40.68 -15.23 -2.66
CA GLY A 530 39.59 -14.35 -2.28
C GLY A 530 39.72 -12.94 -2.86
N ASP A 531 38.82 -12.04 -2.43
CA ASP A 531 38.89 -10.62 -2.79
C ASP A 531 39.90 -9.90 -1.88
N PHE A 532 41.03 -9.51 -2.47
CA PHE A 532 42.09 -8.70 -1.85
C PHE A 532 42.04 -7.25 -2.29
N GLY A 533 40.90 -6.82 -2.85
CA GLY A 533 40.72 -5.47 -3.35
C GLY A 533 40.67 -4.41 -2.25
N THR A 534 40.67 -3.18 -2.69
CA THR A 534 40.40 -2.00 -1.87
C THR A 534 38.95 -1.57 -2.02
N ALA A 535 38.52 -0.63 -1.20
CA ALA A 535 37.18 -0.02 -1.37
C ALA A 535 36.93 0.57 -2.77
N MET A 536 38.00 0.86 -3.54
CA MET A 536 37.96 1.46 -4.87
C MET A 536 38.04 0.42 -6.00
N ARG A 537 38.63 -0.74 -5.77
CA ARG A 537 38.84 -1.77 -6.80
C ARG A 537 38.84 -3.16 -6.15
N SER A 538 37.91 -4.01 -6.57
CA SER A 538 37.88 -5.43 -6.19
C SER A 538 38.82 -6.24 -7.07
N ILE A 539 39.60 -7.15 -6.48
CA ILE A 539 40.50 -8.03 -7.19
C ILE A 539 40.40 -9.42 -6.55
N TYR A 540 39.73 -10.34 -7.25
CA TYR A 540 39.70 -11.74 -6.83
C TYR A 540 40.97 -12.43 -7.31
N THR A 541 41.84 -12.84 -6.40
CA THR A 541 43.15 -13.39 -6.71
C THR A 541 43.57 -14.48 -5.70
N ALA A 542 44.61 -15.23 -6.03
CA ALA A 542 45.26 -16.15 -5.13
C ALA A 542 46.64 -15.62 -4.73
N VAL A 543 46.97 -15.69 -3.44
CA VAL A 543 48.27 -15.27 -2.89
C VAL A 543 48.90 -16.41 -2.10
N GLY A 544 50.10 -16.83 -2.50
CA GLY A 544 50.80 -17.92 -1.83
C GLY A 544 52.11 -18.28 -2.50
N ASP A 545 52.89 -19.17 -1.84
CA ASP A 545 54.18 -19.65 -2.37
C ASP A 545 54.01 -20.42 -3.69
N SER A 546 52.93 -21.19 -3.84
CA SER A 546 52.60 -21.90 -5.07
C SER A 546 52.43 -20.95 -6.28
N VAL A 547 51.79 -19.79 -6.06
CA VAL A 547 51.62 -18.77 -7.12
C VAL A 547 52.96 -18.20 -7.56
N ASN A 548 53.80 -17.83 -6.60
CA ASN A 548 55.15 -17.34 -6.88
C ASN A 548 56.01 -18.40 -7.57
N THR A 549 55.88 -19.66 -7.16
CA THR A 549 56.60 -20.76 -7.77
C THR A 549 56.16 -20.98 -9.22
N ALA A 550 54.86 -20.95 -9.52
CA ALA A 550 54.34 -21.05 -10.89
C ALA A 550 54.95 -19.96 -11.82
N SER A 551 55.08 -18.72 -11.32
CA SER A 551 55.73 -17.62 -12.08
C SER A 551 57.19 -17.93 -12.39
N ARG A 552 57.92 -18.51 -11.44
CA ARG A 552 59.33 -18.86 -11.64
C ARG A 552 59.49 -20.06 -12.58
N LEU A 553 58.57 -21.00 -12.58
CA LEU A 553 58.53 -22.12 -13.50
C LEU A 553 58.28 -21.65 -14.95
N GLU A 554 57.38 -20.69 -15.16
CA GLU A 554 57.18 -20.01 -16.45
C GLU A 554 58.50 -19.39 -16.95
N GLN A 555 59.19 -18.63 -16.08
CA GLN A 555 60.46 -18.03 -16.44
C GLN A 555 61.55 -19.09 -16.74
N ALA A 556 61.56 -20.19 -16.01
CA ALA A 556 62.51 -21.27 -16.23
C ALA A 556 62.30 -21.99 -17.56
N ALA A 557 61.08 -21.95 -18.15
CA ALA A 557 60.76 -22.54 -19.45
C ALA A 557 61.66 -22.01 -20.60
N ARG A 558 62.29 -20.85 -20.44
CA ARG A 558 63.26 -20.29 -21.40
C ARG A 558 64.49 -21.20 -21.61
N ASP A 559 64.85 -21.93 -20.60
CA ASP A 559 66.08 -22.71 -20.58
C ASP A 559 65.85 -24.20 -20.94
N TYR A 560 64.60 -24.54 -21.28
CA TYR A 560 64.22 -25.91 -21.61
C TYR A 560 63.49 -25.98 -22.99
N PRO A 561 63.66 -27.09 -23.70
CA PRO A 561 63.01 -27.32 -24.99
C PRO A 561 61.53 -27.72 -24.82
N TYR A 562 60.87 -27.29 -23.76
CA TYR A 562 59.48 -27.59 -23.43
C TYR A 562 58.73 -26.33 -23.07
N ASP A 563 57.51 -26.24 -23.53
CA ASP A 563 56.65 -25.07 -23.31
C ASP A 563 55.97 -25.07 -21.94
N ILE A 564 55.82 -26.25 -21.32
CA ILE A 564 55.17 -26.42 -20.00
C ILE A 564 56.19 -26.91 -19.01
N ILE A 565 56.43 -26.16 -17.93
CA ILE A 565 57.24 -26.53 -16.79
C ILE A 565 56.34 -26.70 -15.56
N ILE A 566 56.43 -27.83 -14.90
CA ILE A 566 55.53 -28.25 -13.83
C ILE A 566 56.37 -28.47 -12.56
N GLY A 567 55.88 -27.95 -11.45
CA GLY A 567 56.46 -28.15 -10.15
C GLY A 567 55.97 -29.42 -9.45
N GLU A 568 56.71 -29.83 -8.45
CA GLU A 568 56.49 -31.09 -7.71
C GLU A 568 55.15 -31.14 -7.01
N GLY A 569 54.63 -29.99 -6.52
CA GLY A 569 53.31 -29.90 -5.89
C GLY A 569 52.16 -30.32 -6.81
N THR A 570 52.25 -29.98 -8.11
CA THR A 570 51.28 -30.39 -9.13
C THR A 570 51.39 -31.86 -9.46
N VAL A 571 52.63 -32.37 -9.62
CA VAL A 571 52.88 -33.78 -9.93
C VAL A 571 52.31 -34.71 -8.85
N ARG A 572 52.39 -34.33 -7.59
CA ARG A 572 51.83 -35.10 -6.46
C ARG A 572 50.32 -35.15 -6.43
N ARG A 573 49.65 -34.18 -7.03
CA ARG A 573 48.19 -34.03 -7.00
C ARG A 573 47.48 -34.46 -8.28
N ALA A 574 48.22 -34.50 -9.39
CA ALA A 574 47.67 -34.92 -10.67
C ALA A 574 47.76 -36.44 -10.87
N SER A 575 46.60 -37.07 -11.00
CA SER A 575 46.48 -38.54 -11.12
C SER A 575 46.33 -39.03 -12.55
N ARG A 576 45.95 -38.16 -13.50
CA ARG A 576 45.62 -38.55 -14.87
C ARG A 576 46.74 -38.32 -15.89
N HIS A 577 47.84 -37.69 -15.48
CA HIS A 577 48.91 -37.30 -16.38
C HIS A 577 50.21 -38.05 -16.07
N ARG A 578 51.05 -38.27 -17.07
CA ARG A 578 52.40 -38.79 -16.93
C ARG A 578 53.39 -37.66 -17.06
N PHE A 579 54.45 -37.73 -16.30
CA PHE A 579 55.44 -36.68 -16.19
C PHE A 579 56.83 -37.17 -16.53
N ARG A 580 57.61 -36.34 -17.24
CA ARG A 580 59.04 -36.50 -17.46
C ARG A 580 59.78 -35.56 -16.51
N GLN A 581 60.71 -36.10 -15.74
CA GLN A 581 61.54 -35.27 -14.86
C GLN A 581 62.63 -34.59 -15.70
N LEU A 582 62.79 -33.26 -15.50
CA LEU A 582 63.73 -32.40 -16.20
C LEU A 582 65.04 -32.17 -15.37
N GLY A 583 65.05 -32.61 -14.12
CA GLY A 583 66.17 -32.41 -13.18
C GLY A 583 65.80 -31.52 -12.01
N GLN A 584 66.79 -31.10 -11.25
CA GLN A 584 66.67 -30.19 -10.11
C GLN A 584 67.20 -28.80 -10.46
N ARG A 585 66.53 -27.79 -9.99
CA ARG A 585 66.96 -26.39 -10.19
C ARG A 585 66.64 -25.54 -8.98
N VAL A 586 67.54 -24.64 -8.58
CA VAL A 586 67.30 -23.60 -7.60
C VAL A 586 66.60 -22.43 -8.35
N LEU A 587 65.35 -22.21 -8.07
CA LEU A 587 64.58 -21.07 -8.63
C LEU A 587 64.95 -19.77 -7.90
N ARG A 588 64.95 -18.65 -8.58
CA ARG A 588 65.29 -17.34 -8.03
C ARG A 588 64.50 -17.06 -6.74
N GLY A 589 65.22 -16.90 -5.58
CA GLY A 589 64.64 -16.62 -4.27
C GLY A 589 64.06 -17.86 -3.56
N LYS A 590 64.43 -19.07 -3.98
CA LYS A 590 64.34 -20.34 -3.21
C LYS A 590 65.69 -20.73 -2.69
N GLU A 591 65.75 -21.23 -1.46
CA GLU A 591 66.98 -21.69 -0.85
C GLU A 591 67.38 -23.14 -1.25
N HIS A 592 66.31 -23.91 -1.58
CA HIS A 592 66.50 -25.33 -1.92
C HIS A 592 66.17 -25.61 -3.38
N PRO A 593 66.86 -26.53 -4.05
CA PRO A 593 66.56 -26.98 -5.39
C PRO A 593 65.18 -27.69 -5.39
N ILE A 594 64.36 -27.42 -6.42
CA ILE A 594 63.09 -28.13 -6.64
C ILE A 594 63.18 -29.00 -7.89
N ASN A 595 62.46 -30.11 -7.89
CA ASN A 595 62.32 -30.96 -9.06
C ASN A 595 61.42 -30.32 -10.08
N LEU A 596 61.87 -30.24 -11.34
CA LEU A 596 61.13 -29.74 -12.47
C LEU A 596 60.67 -30.92 -13.33
N TYR A 597 59.45 -30.77 -13.82
CA TYR A 597 58.80 -31.77 -14.68
C TYR A 597 58.17 -31.12 -15.88
N THR A 598 57.89 -31.92 -16.91
CA THR A 598 57.01 -31.61 -18.03
C THR A 598 56.07 -32.78 -18.28
N LEU A 599 55.04 -32.60 -19.12
CA LEU A 599 54.20 -33.71 -19.55
C LEU A 599 55.00 -34.65 -20.47
N GLU A 600 54.83 -35.96 -20.32
CA GLU A 600 55.59 -36.97 -21.07
C GLU A 600 55.38 -36.88 -22.58
N ASP A 601 54.18 -36.55 -22.99
CA ASP A 601 53.71 -36.37 -24.39
C ASP A 601 53.76 -34.90 -24.86
N ALA A 602 54.38 -33.99 -24.09
CA ALA A 602 54.54 -32.61 -24.54
C ALA A 602 55.48 -32.53 -25.75
N PRO A 603 55.07 -31.86 -26.85
CA PRO A 603 55.98 -31.63 -27.98
C PRO A 603 57.18 -30.81 -27.52
N CYS A 604 58.37 -31.11 -28.10
CA CYS A 604 59.51 -30.21 -27.96
C CYS A 604 59.17 -28.89 -28.66
N ALA A 605 59.54 -27.78 -28.05
CA ALA A 605 59.43 -26.48 -28.68
C ALA A 605 60.18 -26.46 -30.02
N PRO A 606 59.63 -25.79 -31.05
CA PRO A 606 60.24 -25.71 -32.38
C PRO A 606 61.58 -25.00 -32.38
#